data_b43e098d8358a8cdf6976f31d9fd5aff
#
_entry.id   b43e098d8358a8cdf6976f31d9fd5aff
#
_cell.length_a   1.000
_cell.length_b   1.000
_cell.length_c   1.000
_cell.angle_alpha   90.00
_cell.angle_beta   90.00
_cell.angle_gamma   90.00
#
_symmetry.space_group_name_H-M   'P 1'
#
loop_
_entity.id
_entity.type
_entity.pdbx_description
1 polymer ?
#
loop_
_entity_poly.entity_id
_entity_poly.type
_entity_poly.pdbx_seq_one_letter_code
_entity_poly.pdbx_strand_id
1 'polypeptide(L)'
;GGELECTLNNDLEQSLFDERFIVFEIDKIKDDPVLFPIVVLIIMDVFLQKMRIKKGRKALIIEEAWKAIASPTMAEYIKYLYKTVRKFHGIAGVVTQELNDVIDSPIVKEAIINNSDVKILLDQAKFKDRYDDIAAILGLTAVQRQQIFTINALNNHEGRNYFKEVWICRGQVSDVYGVEEPP
;
A
#
# COMPACT_ATOMS: atom_id res chain seq x y z
N GLY A 1 -16.29 24.61 -21.67
CA GLY A 1 -16.36 23.18 -21.80
C GLY A 1 -15.01 22.61 -22.20
N GLY A 2 -14.27 21.99 -21.27
CA GLY A 2 -13.02 21.30 -21.55
C GLY A 2 -13.21 19.79 -21.41
N GLU A 3 -12.27 19.00 -21.92
CA GLU A 3 -12.27 17.52 -21.83
C GLU A 3 -12.42 17.01 -20.39
N LEU A 4 -12.11 17.83 -19.40
CA LEU A 4 -12.15 17.48 -17.98
C LEU A 4 -13.47 17.83 -17.28
N GLU A 5 -14.40 18.52 -17.96
CA GLU A 5 -15.64 18.99 -17.35
C GLU A 5 -16.54 17.84 -16.88
N CYS A 6 -16.61 16.76 -17.65
CA CYS A 6 -17.39 15.59 -17.30
C CYS A 6 -16.78 14.76 -16.15
N THR A 7 -15.51 14.96 -15.84
CA THR A 7 -14.80 14.19 -14.80
C THR A 7 -14.79 14.92 -13.46
N LEU A 8 -14.77 16.26 -13.48
CA LEU A 8 -14.64 17.08 -12.27
C LEU A 8 -15.94 17.81 -11.86
N ASN A 9 -16.88 17.92 -12.79
CA ASN A 9 -18.11 18.71 -12.61
C ASN A 9 -19.35 17.82 -12.62
N ASN A 10 -19.38 16.81 -11.78
CA ASN A 10 -20.52 15.94 -11.66
C ASN A 10 -21.33 16.41 -10.43
N ASP A 11 -22.61 16.80 -10.65
CA ASP A 11 -23.59 17.17 -9.61
C ASP A 11 -24.04 15.99 -8.73
N LEU A 12 -23.25 14.93 -8.66
CA LEU A 12 -23.44 13.84 -7.72
C LEU A 12 -23.07 14.32 -6.32
N GLU A 13 -24.02 14.92 -5.64
CA GLU A 13 -24.04 15.20 -4.18
C GLU A 13 -23.99 13.93 -3.32
N GLN A 14 -23.45 12.85 -3.80
CA GLN A 14 -23.13 11.73 -2.92
C GLN A 14 -21.93 12.17 -2.09
N SER A 15 -22.23 12.54 -0.87
CA SER A 15 -21.25 12.85 0.14
C SER A 15 -20.39 11.60 0.38
N LEU A 16 -19.27 11.48 -0.36
CA LEU A 16 -18.22 10.48 -0.11
C LEU A 16 -17.85 10.40 1.37
N PHE A 17 -18.22 11.45 2.10
CA PHE A 17 -17.94 11.57 3.52
C PHE A 17 -18.71 10.57 4.39
N ASP A 18 -19.91 10.16 4.00
CA ASP A 18 -20.77 9.27 4.79
C ASP A 18 -20.60 7.79 4.45
N GLU A 19 -20.01 7.50 3.29
CA GLU A 19 -19.78 6.14 2.87
C GLU A 19 -18.71 5.45 3.74
N ARG A 20 -18.97 4.20 4.12
CA ARG A 20 -18.04 3.40 4.95
C ARG A 20 -16.96 2.71 4.14
N PHE A 21 -17.26 2.32 2.92
CA PHE A 21 -16.37 1.64 2.00
C PHE A 21 -16.41 2.34 0.64
N ILE A 22 -15.25 2.80 0.19
CA ILE A 22 -15.11 3.52 -1.06
C ILE A 22 -13.96 2.89 -1.83
N VAL A 23 -14.17 2.61 -3.10
CA VAL A 23 -13.14 2.19 -4.04
C VAL A 23 -13.06 3.23 -5.14
N PHE A 24 -11.87 3.74 -5.38
CA PHE A 24 -11.57 4.63 -6.50
C PHE A 24 -10.83 3.84 -7.57
N GLU A 25 -11.50 3.58 -8.68
CA GLU A 25 -10.90 2.98 -9.86
C GLU A 25 -10.21 4.09 -10.68
N ILE A 26 -8.89 4.10 -10.66
CA ILE A 26 -8.09 5.16 -11.30
C ILE A 26 -7.32 4.67 -12.54
N ASP A 27 -7.55 3.44 -12.97
CA ASP A 27 -6.82 2.82 -14.09
C ASP A 27 -6.90 3.61 -15.40
N LYS A 28 -8.05 4.23 -15.67
CA LYS A 28 -8.27 5.01 -16.89
C LYS A 28 -7.50 6.33 -16.95
N ILE A 29 -7.08 6.85 -15.80
CA ILE A 29 -6.40 8.14 -15.68
C ILE A 29 -4.95 8.00 -15.20
N LYS A 30 -4.51 6.79 -14.90
CA LYS A 30 -3.18 6.54 -14.29
C LYS A 30 -2.00 7.04 -15.12
N ASP A 31 -2.17 7.10 -16.44
CA ASP A 31 -1.15 7.54 -17.37
C ASP A 31 -1.31 9.03 -17.78
N ASP A 32 -2.34 9.71 -17.28
CA ASP A 32 -2.54 11.14 -17.49
C ASP A 32 -1.72 11.94 -16.44
N PRO A 33 -0.70 12.70 -16.88
CA PRO A 33 0.20 13.40 -15.96
C PRO A 33 -0.45 14.57 -15.22
N VAL A 34 -1.64 15.01 -15.63
CA VAL A 34 -2.38 16.11 -15.01
C VAL A 34 -3.51 15.60 -14.14
N LEU A 35 -4.34 14.71 -14.67
CA LEU A 35 -5.52 14.20 -13.95
C LEU A 35 -5.16 13.29 -12.79
N PHE A 36 -4.21 12.37 -13.00
CA PHE A 36 -3.86 11.40 -11.98
C PHE A 36 -3.42 12.04 -10.65
N PRO A 37 -2.46 12.98 -10.61
CA PRO A 37 -2.08 13.65 -9.37
C PRO A 37 -3.23 14.40 -8.71
N ILE A 38 -4.09 15.06 -9.49
CA ILE A 38 -5.23 15.83 -8.96
C ILE A 38 -6.23 14.90 -8.26
N VAL A 39 -6.61 13.82 -8.92
CA VAL A 39 -7.58 12.86 -8.37
C VAL A 39 -7.03 12.21 -7.10
N VAL A 40 -5.76 11.81 -7.09
CA VAL A 40 -5.13 11.23 -5.90
C VAL A 40 -5.08 12.23 -4.75
N LEU A 41 -4.78 13.51 -5.01
CA LEU A 41 -4.85 14.56 -3.98
C LEU A 41 -6.26 14.71 -3.39
N ILE A 42 -7.29 14.70 -4.23
CA ILE A 42 -8.69 14.77 -3.77
C ILE A 42 -9.03 13.58 -2.87
N ILE A 43 -8.67 12.37 -3.29
CA ILE A 43 -8.90 11.14 -2.51
C ILE A 43 -8.21 11.23 -1.14
N MET A 44 -6.97 11.68 -1.12
CA MET A 44 -6.20 11.81 0.12
C MET A 44 -6.77 12.89 1.03
N ASP A 45 -7.23 14.01 0.48
CA ASP A 45 -7.85 15.08 1.26
C ASP A 45 -9.18 14.60 1.89
N VAL A 46 -10.04 13.94 1.13
CA VAL A 46 -11.26 13.32 1.65
C VAL A 46 -10.93 12.33 2.77
N PHE A 47 -9.92 11.50 2.60
CA PHE A 47 -9.50 10.57 3.64
C PHE A 47 -9.02 11.27 4.90
N LEU A 48 -8.17 12.30 4.76
CA LEU A 48 -7.67 13.08 5.91
C LEU A 48 -8.80 13.79 6.66
N GLN A 49 -9.76 14.36 5.95
CA GLN A 49 -10.94 14.96 6.57
C GLN A 49 -11.77 13.93 7.31
N LYS A 50 -12.07 12.80 6.69
CA LYS A 50 -12.76 11.69 7.36
C LYS A 50 -12.00 11.21 8.59
N MET A 51 -10.68 11.09 8.48
CA MET A 51 -9.82 10.65 9.56
C MET A 51 -9.92 11.56 10.78
N ARG A 52 -10.03 12.88 10.57
CA ARG A 52 -10.14 13.88 11.66
C ARG A 52 -11.52 13.95 12.30
N ILE A 53 -12.57 13.81 11.50
CA ILE A 53 -13.95 14.11 11.91
C ILE A 53 -14.72 12.85 12.33
N LYS A 54 -14.58 11.76 11.57
CA LYS A 54 -15.32 10.52 11.86
C LYS A 54 -14.68 9.76 13.02
N LYS A 55 -15.49 9.23 13.90
CA LYS A 55 -15.04 8.31 14.97
C LYS A 55 -14.76 6.90 14.41
N GLY A 56 -14.00 6.12 15.15
CA GLY A 56 -13.69 4.73 14.79
C GLY A 56 -12.41 4.57 13.97
N ARG A 57 -12.13 3.34 13.58
CA ARG A 57 -10.94 2.98 12.78
C ARG A 57 -11.18 3.28 11.30
N LYS A 58 -10.15 3.73 10.60
CA LYS A 58 -10.17 4.01 9.17
C LYS A 58 -8.95 3.38 8.52
N ALA A 59 -9.09 2.97 7.27
CA ALA A 59 -7.99 2.45 6.49
C ALA A 59 -7.96 3.12 5.11
N LEU A 60 -6.80 3.49 4.65
CA LEU A 60 -6.51 3.86 3.27
C LEU A 60 -5.48 2.85 2.74
N ILE A 61 -5.87 2.13 1.70
CA ILE A 61 -4.99 1.19 0.98
C ILE A 61 -4.75 1.78 -0.40
N ILE A 62 -3.49 1.92 -0.77
CA ILE A 62 -3.06 2.46 -2.06
C ILE A 62 -2.35 1.35 -2.81
N GLU A 63 -2.98 0.87 -3.86
CA GLU A 63 -2.37 -0.07 -4.79
C GLU A 63 -1.54 0.67 -5.84
N GLU A 64 -0.52 0.02 -6.37
CA GLU A 64 0.42 0.61 -7.34
C GLU A 64 0.92 2.00 -6.92
N ALA A 65 1.21 2.17 -5.64
CA ALA A 65 1.56 3.45 -5.02
C ALA A 65 2.77 4.14 -5.68
N TRP A 66 3.62 3.41 -6.37
CA TRP A 66 4.78 3.94 -7.07
C TRP A 66 4.41 5.03 -8.10
N LYS A 67 3.28 4.91 -8.78
CA LYS A 67 2.78 5.94 -9.71
C LYS A 67 2.45 7.25 -9.00
N ALA A 68 1.80 7.14 -7.85
CA ALA A 68 1.50 8.31 -7.02
C ALA A 68 2.78 8.94 -6.44
N ILE A 69 3.75 8.11 -6.11
CA ILE A 69 5.03 8.51 -5.49
C ILE A 69 5.96 9.22 -6.48
N ALA A 70 5.81 8.99 -7.77
CA ALA A 70 6.63 9.65 -8.80
C ALA A 70 6.53 11.19 -8.76
N SER A 71 5.43 11.73 -8.26
CA SER A 71 5.28 13.18 -8.04
C SER A 71 5.86 13.58 -6.68
N PRO A 72 6.77 14.58 -6.59
CA PRO A 72 7.31 15.07 -5.33
C PRO A 72 6.22 15.54 -4.35
N THR A 73 5.19 16.20 -4.84
CA THR A 73 4.05 16.67 -4.03
C THR A 73 3.31 15.50 -3.39
N MET A 74 3.10 14.44 -4.15
CA MET A 74 2.45 13.23 -3.65
C MET A 74 3.31 12.48 -2.65
N ALA A 75 4.61 12.40 -2.88
CA ALA A 75 5.56 11.78 -1.97
C ALA A 75 5.54 12.45 -0.59
N GLU A 76 5.54 13.80 -0.53
CA GLU A 76 5.43 14.54 0.73
C GLU A 76 4.05 14.33 1.40
N TYR A 77 2.98 14.18 0.63
CA TYR A 77 1.65 13.91 1.17
C TYR A 77 1.57 12.52 1.79
N ILE A 78 2.09 11.50 1.14
CA ILE A 78 2.19 10.13 1.66
C ILE A 78 3.04 10.11 2.94
N LYS A 79 4.16 10.82 2.95
CA LYS A 79 5.00 11.00 4.12
C LYS A 79 4.22 11.62 5.30
N TYR A 80 3.44 12.67 5.04
CA TYR A 80 2.57 13.29 6.04
C TYR A 80 1.52 12.28 6.55
N LEU A 81 0.87 11.54 5.66
CA LEU A 81 -0.11 10.53 5.99
C LEU A 81 0.48 9.47 6.95
N TYR A 82 1.61 8.87 6.60
CA TYR A 82 2.26 7.85 7.43
C TYR A 82 2.67 8.34 8.82
N LYS A 83 3.08 9.61 8.93
CA LYS A 83 3.42 10.22 10.21
C LYS A 83 2.21 10.53 11.10
N THR A 84 1.05 10.75 10.50
CA THR A 84 -0.11 11.30 11.22
C THR A 84 -1.25 10.30 11.42
N VAL A 85 -1.38 9.31 10.56
CA VAL A 85 -2.54 8.39 10.53
C VAL A 85 -2.82 7.71 11.87
N ARG A 86 -1.79 7.33 12.61
CA ARG A 86 -1.91 6.70 13.93
C ARG A 86 -2.60 7.59 14.97
N LYS A 87 -2.38 8.90 14.93
CA LYS A 87 -2.98 9.86 15.86
C LYS A 87 -4.51 9.90 15.76
N PHE A 88 -5.06 9.45 14.65
CA PHE A 88 -6.48 9.46 14.35
C PHE A 88 -7.09 8.05 14.24
N HIS A 89 -6.45 7.05 14.82
CA HIS A 89 -6.88 5.65 14.74
C HIS A 89 -7.03 5.15 13.28
N GLY A 90 -6.16 5.63 12.41
CA GLY A 90 -6.12 5.25 11.00
C GLY A 90 -5.02 4.24 10.70
N ILE A 91 -5.19 3.55 9.57
CA ILE A 91 -4.22 2.66 8.95
C ILE A 91 -3.93 3.19 7.55
N ALA A 92 -2.65 3.30 7.20
CA ALA A 92 -2.21 3.54 5.83
C ALA A 92 -1.48 2.29 5.35
N GLY A 93 -1.89 1.75 4.23
CA GLY A 93 -1.26 0.62 3.57
C GLY A 93 -0.88 0.96 2.14
N VAL A 94 0.28 0.50 1.73
CA VAL A 94 0.78 0.60 0.37
C VAL A 94 1.02 -0.80 -0.15
N VAL A 95 0.51 -1.08 -1.33
CA VAL A 95 0.72 -2.34 -2.04
C VAL A 95 1.54 -2.05 -3.29
N THR A 96 2.59 -2.83 -3.51
CA THR A 96 3.41 -2.74 -4.71
C THR A 96 3.82 -4.13 -5.18
N GLN A 97 3.93 -4.31 -6.48
CA GLN A 97 4.45 -5.53 -7.09
C GLN A 97 5.99 -5.50 -7.19
N GLU A 98 6.56 -4.29 -7.23
CA GLU A 98 8.00 -4.10 -7.31
C GLU A 98 8.47 -3.17 -6.19
N LEU A 99 9.31 -3.71 -5.32
CA LEU A 99 9.84 -2.95 -4.20
C LEU A 99 10.76 -1.81 -4.65
N ASN A 100 11.44 -1.97 -5.78
CA ASN A 100 12.33 -0.94 -6.34
C ASN A 100 11.60 0.39 -6.56
N ASP A 101 10.33 0.36 -6.97
CA ASP A 101 9.53 1.57 -7.20
C ASP A 101 9.35 2.41 -5.93
N VAL A 102 9.28 1.74 -4.78
CA VAL A 102 9.18 2.41 -3.47
C VAL A 102 10.56 2.88 -3.00
N ILE A 103 11.62 2.18 -3.39
CA ILE A 103 13.00 2.40 -2.95
C ILE A 103 13.64 3.58 -3.69
N ASP A 104 13.34 3.76 -4.95
CA ASP A 104 13.94 4.78 -5.81
C ASP A 104 13.51 6.21 -5.43
N SER A 105 12.44 6.35 -4.64
CA SER A 105 12.08 7.62 -4.03
C SER A 105 12.66 7.77 -2.61
N PRO A 106 13.70 8.57 -2.39
CA PRO A 106 14.29 8.77 -1.06
C PRO A 106 13.29 9.23 -0.01
N ILE A 107 12.34 10.09 -0.41
CA ILE A 107 11.31 10.66 0.47
C ILE A 107 10.39 9.56 0.98
N VAL A 108 10.00 8.66 0.11
CA VAL A 108 9.02 7.62 0.42
C VAL A 108 9.66 6.44 1.14
N LYS A 109 10.88 6.09 0.75
CA LYS A 109 11.67 5.05 1.43
C LYS A 109 11.71 5.32 2.94
N GLU A 110 12.12 6.52 3.34
CA GLU A 110 12.15 6.86 4.77
C GLU A 110 10.75 6.89 5.38
N ALA A 111 9.77 7.46 4.70
CA ALA A 111 8.44 7.64 5.26
C ALA A 111 7.68 6.32 5.39
N ILE A 112 7.67 5.49 4.36
CA ILE A 112 6.92 4.24 4.35
C ILE A 112 7.64 3.18 5.18
N ILE A 113 8.91 2.93 4.90
CA ILE A 113 9.63 1.81 5.52
C ILE A 113 9.85 2.03 7.02
N ASN A 114 10.26 3.23 7.41
CA ASN A 114 10.53 3.55 8.81
C ASN A 114 9.26 3.71 9.66
N ASN A 115 8.13 4.02 9.05
CA ASN A 115 6.85 4.18 9.77
C ASN A 115 5.89 3.00 9.59
N SER A 116 6.26 1.97 8.84
CA SER A 116 5.45 0.76 8.68
C SER A 116 5.70 -0.19 9.84
N ASP A 117 4.72 -0.34 10.72
CA ASP A 117 4.77 -1.31 11.82
C ASP A 117 4.60 -2.75 11.34
N VAL A 118 3.92 -2.94 10.23
CA VAL A 118 3.63 -4.25 9.64
C VAL A 118 4.19 -4.30 8.23
N LYS A 119 4.90 -5.38 7.93
CA LYS A 119 5.36 -5.73 6.59
C LYS A 119 4.77 -7.07 6.21
N ILE A 120 4.19 -7.17 5.03
CA ILE A 120 3.61 -8.38 4.48
C ILE A 120 4.29 -8.66 3.15
N LEU A 121 4.92 -9.82 3.03
CA LEU A 121 5.60 -10.24 1.80
C LEU A 121 4.99 -11.52 1.29
N LEU A 122 4.69 -11.53 0.01
CA LEU A 122 4.34 -12.71 -0.75
C LEU A 122 5.62 -13.40 -1.24
N ASP A 123 5.48 -14.42 -2.07
CA ASP A 123 6.61 -15.16 -2.62
C ASP A 123 7.64 -14.23 -3.28
N GLN A 124 8.88 -14.32 -2.80
CA GLN A 124 10.01 -13.49 -3.23
C GLN A 124 11.05 -14.28 -4.03
N ALA A 125 10.75 -15.52 -4.45
CA ALA A 125 11.71 -16.40 -5.11
C ALA A 125 12.33 -15.77 -6.37
N LYS A 126 11.55 -14.98 -7.13
CA LYS A 126 12.00 -14.27 -8.35
C LYS A 126 13.09 -13.22 -8.09
N PHE A 127 13.23 -12.75 -6.84
CA PHE A 127 14.19 -11.71 -6.47
C PHE A 127 15.42 -12.23 -5.73
N LYS A 128 15.60 -13.54 -5.64
CA LYS A 128 16.61 -14.19 -4.80
C LYS A 128 18.01 -13.65 -5.02
N ASP A 129 18.40 -13.40 -6.26
CA ASP A 129 19.74 -12.95 -6.63
C ASP A 129 20.03 -11.49 -6.23
N ARG A 130 19.00 -10.69 -5.96
CA ARG A 130 19.10 -9.27 -5.57
C ARG A 130 18.53 -9.00 -4.18
N TYR A 131 18.30 -10.06 -3.42
CA TYR A 131 17.55 -9.92 -2.16
C TYR A 131 18.37 -9.26 -1.05
N ASP A 132 19.69 -9.19 -1.17
CA ASP A 132 20.54 -8.52 -0.18
C ASP A 132 20.20 -7.03 -0.06
N ASP A 133 20.00 -6.35 -1.18
CA ASP A 133 19.62 -4.94 -1.22
C ASP A 133 18.22 -4.73 -0.63
N ILE A 134 17.28 -5.59 -1.01
CA ILE A 134 15.91 -5.58 -0.50
C ILE A 134 15.89 -5.82 1.02
N ALA A 135 16.64 -6.81 1.49
CA ALA A 135 16.74 -7.14 2.91
C ALA A 135 17.34 -6.01 3.73
N ALA A 136 18.38 -5.35 3.22
CA ALA A 136 19.00 -4.20 3.86
C ALA A 136 18.02 -3.02 3.99
N ILE A 137 17.25 -2.75 2.94
CA ILE A 137 16.28 -1.66 2.91
C ILE A 137 15.12 -1.91 3.87
N LEU A 138 14.58 -3.13 3.88
CA LEU A 138 13.51 -3.52 4.80
C LEU A 138 13.98 -3.74 6.23
N GLY A 139 15.30 -3.72 6.47
CA GLY A 139 15.89 -3.99 7.78
C GLY A 139 15.67 -5.43 8.25
N LEU A 140 15.73 -6.41 7.34
CA LEU A 140 15.48 -7.82 7.65
C LEU A 140 16.69 -8.48 8.30
N THR A 141 16.46 -9.26 9.33
CA THR A 141 17.46 -10.14 9.93
C THR A 141 17.73 -11.36 9.04
N ALA A 142 18.86 -12.07 9.27
CA ALA A 142 19.16 -13.31 8.56
C ALA A 142 18.05 -14.38 8.72
N VAL A 143 17.47 -14.47 9.92
CA VAL A 143 16.36 -15.40 10.21
C VAL A 143 15.12 -15.04 9.41
N GLN A 144 14.73 -13.77 9.39
CA GLN A 144 13.58 -13.28 8.62
C GLN A 144 13.75 -13.53 7.14
N ARG A 145 14.95 -13.32 6.62
CA ARG A 145 15.28 -13.62 5.23
C ARG A 145 15.10 -15.12 4.91
N GLN A 146 15.55 -16.01 5.79
CA GLN A 146 15.34 -17.44 5.62
C GLN A 146 13.85 -17.79 5.62
N GLN A 147 13.06 -17.25 6.55
CA GLN A 147 11.62 -17.44 6.59
C GLN A 147 10.94 -17.04 5.26
N ILE A 148 11.29 -15.89 4.70
CA ILE A 148 10.70 -15.39 3.46
C ILE A 148 10.92 -16.35 2.29
N PHE A 149 12.09 -16.99 2.21
CA PHE A 149 12.37 -17.96 1.15
C PHE A 149 11.76 -19.35 1.39
N THR A 150 11.09 -19.58 2.50
CA THR A 150 10.26 -20.78 2.72
C THR A 150 8.84 -20.65 2.19
N ILE A 151 8.40 -19.41 1.85
CA ILE A 151 7.06 -19.15 1.33
C ILE A 151 6.83 -20.01 0.08
N ASN A 152 5.77 -20.81 0.09
CA ASN A 152 5.39 -21.74 -0.97
C ASN A 152 6.49 -22.76 -1.38
N ALA A 153 7.57 -22.86 -0.61
CA ALA A 153 8.67 -23.80 -0.94
C ALA A 153 8.28 -25.26 -0.67
N LEU A 154 7.39 -25.50 0.27
CA LEU A 154 6.88 -26.82 0.59
C LEU A 154 5.53 -27.01 -0.11
N ASN A 155 5.42 -28.11 -0.84
CA ASN A 155 4.17 -28.51 -1.51
C ASN A 155 3.16 -29.07 -0.48
N ASN A 156 2.90 -28.28 0.57
CA ASN A 156 2.11 -28.71 1.73
C ASN A 156 0.63 -28.36 1.58
N HIS A 157 0.09 -28.60 0.40
CA HIS A 157 -1.31 -28.24 0.13
C HIS A 157 -2.33 -29.16 0.80
N GLU A 158 -1.94 -30.38 1.23
CA GLU A 158 -2.82 -31.34 1.92
C GLU A 158 -4.23 -31.46 1.32
N GLY A 159 -4.34 -31.37 -0.01
CA GLY A 159 -5.62 -31.35 -0.71
C GLY A 159 -6.35 -30.01 -0.75
N ARG A 160 -5.74 -28.93 -0.26
CA ARG A 160 -6.30 -27.57 -0.30
C ARG A 160 -5.89 -26.89 -1.60
N ASN A 161 -6.84 -26.59 -2.46
CA ASN A 161 -6.58 -26.03 -3.79
C ASN A 161 -6.25 -24.54 -3.80
N TYR A 162 -6.62 -23.81 -2.73
CA TYR A 162 -6.54 -22.35 -2.64
C TYR A 162 -5.65 -21.87 -1.50
N PHE A 163 -4.68 -22.70 -1.12
CA PHE A 163 -3.74 -22.37 -0.06
C PHE A 163 -2.54 -21.57 -0.61
N LYS A 164 -2.26 -20.44 0.01
CA LYS A 164 -1.07 -19.61 -0.24
C LYS A 164 -0.39 -19.28 1.08
N GLU A 165 0.91 -19.10 1.03
CA GLU A 165 1.67 -18.66 2.19
C GLU A 165 2.06 -17.20 2.06
N VAL A 166 2.07 -16.49 3.18
CA VAL A 166 2.50 -15.10 3.29
C VAL A 166 3.41 -14.93 4.51
N TRP A 167 4.45 -14.14 4.39
CA TRP A 167 5.26 -13.75 5.52
C TRP A 167 4.74 -12.43 6.10
N ILE A 168 4.52 -12.39 7.41
CA ILE A 168 4.06 -11.20 8.11
C ILE A 168 5.05 -10.89 9.22
N CYS A 169 5.50 -9.62 9.24
CA CYS A 169 6.35 -9.09 10.30
C CYS A 169 5.66 -7.91 10.99
N ARG A 170 5.64 -7.96 12.32
CA ARG A 170 5.17 -6.85 13.15
C ARG A 170 6.22 -6.56 14.23
N GLY A 171 6.91 -5.45 14.10
CA GLY A 171 8.03 -5.11 14.98
C GLY A 171 9.14 -6.17 14.92
N GLN A 172 9.40 -6.85 16.01
CA GLN A 172 10.42 -7.90 16.10
C GLN A 172 9.90 -9.32 15.84
N VAL A 173 8.59 -9.48 15.74
CA VAL A 173 7.95 -10.80 15.54
C VAL A 173 7.63 -10.98 14.06
N SER A 174 8.06 -12.09 13.51
CA SER A 174 7.74 -12.46 12.13
C SER A 174 7.54 -13.96 11.99
N ASP A 175 6.62 -14.34 11.10
CA ASP A 175 6.36 -15.74 10.78
C ASP A 175 5.73 -15.87 9.39
N VAL A 176 5.66 -17.12 8.89
CA VAL A 176 4.98 -17.49 7.66
C VAL A 176 3.60 -18.04 8.01
N TYR A 177 2.57 -17.49 7.42
CA TYR A 177 1.18 -17.86 7.65
C TYR A 177 0.56 -18.44 6.39
N GLY A 178 -0.23 -19.48 6.57
CA GLY A 178 -1.07 -20.01 5.50
C GLY A 178 -2.35 -19.20 5.37
N VAL A 179 -2.67 -18.81 4.15
CA VAL A 179 -3.91 -18.13 3.79
C VAL A 179 -4.68 -19.02 2.85
N GLU A 180 -5.92 -19.34 3.21
CA GLU A 180 -6.83 -20.10 2.37
C GLU A 180 -7.87 -19.15 1.78
N GLU A 181 -7.97 -19.15 0.45
CA GLU A 181 -9.00 -18.40 -0.24
C GLU A 181 -10.31 -19.19 -0.18
N PRO A 182 -11.44 -18.56 0.15
CA PRO A 182 -12.74 -19.23 0.05
C PRO A 182 -13.02 -19.62 -1.41
N PRO A 183 -13.71 -20.74 -1.64
CA PRO A 183 -14.06 -21.21 -2.97
C PRO A 183 -14.98 -20.23 -3.72
#